data_a1b5f51ed6b267cb6a18410e03f5a6d7
#
_entry.id   a1b5f51ed6b267cb6a18410e03f5a6d7
#
_cell.length_a   1.000
_cell.length_b   1.000
_cell.length_c   1.000
_cell.angle_alpha   90.00
_cell.angle_beta   90.00
_cell.angle_gamma   90.00
#
_symmetry.space_group_name_H-M   'P 1'
#
loop_
_entity.id
_entity.type
_entity.pdbx_description
1 polymer ?
#
loop_
_entity_poly.entity_id
_entity_poly.type
_entity_poly.pdbx_seq_one_letter_code
_entity_poly.pdbx_strand_id
1 'polypeptide(L)'
;MEKLIIDAKEYDSRLILGTGKYKDFNETKAAIESSSCEIVTVAIRRMNIGQNKEVHNLLDYISPKKYTILPNTAGCYTAKDAVRTCEIACELLEGSKLVKLEVLSQSKNLYPNIIETLKASELLVNKGFKVMVYTTDDPIIAKELENIGCECIMPLGSAIGSGLGIINEFNIREIVDNASVPIIVDAGVGTASDACIAMELGCDGVLMNTAVALAKDPILMANAMKNAIKAGRDAYLAGRIEKNQCGSASSPSKGLITDD
;
A
#
# COMPACT_ATOMS: atom_id res chain seq x y z
N MET A 1 0.14 -14.19 -14.64
CA MET A 1 0.27 -13.82 -13.21
C MET A 1 -1.12 -13.52 -12.68
N GLU A 2 -1.45 -13.93 -11.50
CA GLU A 2 -2.73 -13.59 -10.85
C GLU A 2 -2.84 -12.08 -10.65
N LYS A 3 -3.97 -11.49 -11.02
CA LYS A 3 -4.24 -10.06 -10.92
C LYS A 3 -4.52 -9.64 -9.48
N LEU A 4 -4.20 -8.40 -9.13
CA LEU A 4 -4.74 -7.76 -7.94
C LEU A 4 -6.17 -7.29 -8.27
N ILE A 5 -7.14 -7.63 -7.42
CA ILE A 5 -8.54 -7.23 -7.62
C ILE A 5 -8.93 -6.27 -6.49
N ILE A 6 -9.39 -5.07 -6.84
CA ILE A 6 -9.92 -4.07 -5.90
C ILE A 6 -11.15 -3.44 -6.55
N ASP A 7 -12.27 -3.40 -5.84
CA ASP A 7 -13.56 -2.89 -6.32
C ASP A 7 -13.94 -3.49 -7.70
N ALA A 8 -13.86 -4.83 -7.80
CA ALA A 8 -14.11 -5.62 -9.01
C ALA A 8 -13.26 -5.23 -10.24
N LYS A 9 -12.24 -4.37 -10.08
CA LYS A 9 -11.29 -4.02 -11.13
C LYS A 9 -9.99 -4.79 -10.97
N GLU A 10 -9.48 -5.31 -12.09
CA GLU A 10 -8.22 -6.04 -12.15
C GLU A 10 -7.03 -5.10 -12.42
N TYR A 11 -5.92 -5.35 -11.72
CA TYR A 11 -4.66 -4.64 -11.87
C TYR A 11 -3.50 -5.62 -12.08
N ASP A 12 -2.60 -5.29 -12.99
CA ASP A 12 -1.36 -6.05 -13.21
C ASP A 12 -0.31 -5.72 -12.15
N SER A 13 -0.31 -4.47 -11.68
CA SER A 13 0.62 -3.99 -10.66
C SER A 13 0.08 -4.21 -9.25
N ARG A 14 0.93 -4.77 -8.39
CA ARG A 14 0.69 -4.88 -6.93
C ARG A 14 1.35 -3.73 -6.14
N LEU A 15 1.94 -2.77 -6.86
CA LEU A 15 2.51 -1.55 -6.30
C LEU A 15 1.51 -0.42 -6.41
N ILE A 16 1.20 0.21 -5.28
CA ILE A 16 0.45 1.46 -5.20
C ILE A 16 1.43 2.56 -4.79
N LEU A 17 1.47 3.66 -5.52
CA LEU A 17 2.43 4.72 -5.28
C LEU A 17 1.75 6.02 -4.83
N GLY A 18 2.32 6.65 -3.80
CA GLY A 18 1.91 7.97 -3.35
C GLY A 18 2.58 9.08 -4.16
N THR A 19 2.01 10.28 -4.07
CA THR A 19 2.43 11.46 -4.84
C THR A 19 3.05 12.58 -4.02
N GLY A 20 3.28 12.34 -2.73
CA GLY A 20 3.85 13.35 -1.84
C GLY A 20 5.37 13.37 -1.83
N LYS A 21 5.97 14.51 -1.46
CA LYS A 21 7.40 14.71 -1.17
C LYS A 21 8.37 14.65 -2.37
N TYR A 22 7.92 14.41 -3.59
CA TYR A 22 8.75 14.56 -4.76
C TYR A 22 9.14 16.02 -4.97
N LYS A 23 10.20 16.25 -5.68
CA LYS A 23 10.75 17.58 -5.99
C LYS A 23 9.75 18.42 -6.79
N ASP A 24 9.12 17.80 -7.78
CA ASP A 24 8.13 18.42 -8.66
C ASP A 24 7.21 17.37 -9.32
N PHE A 25 6.21 17.81 -10.07
CA PHE A 25 5.26 16.90 -10.72
C PHE A 25 5.86 16.08 -11.87
N ASN A 26 6.94 16.56 -12.51
CA ASN A 26 7.64 15.80 -13.56
C ASN A 26 8.37 14.60 -12.95
N GLU A 27 9.07 14.79 -11.83
CA GLU A 27 9.71 13.71 -11.07
C GLU A 27 8.68 12.71 -10.55
N THR A 28 7.54 13.21 -10.01
CA THR A 28 6.41 12.36 -9.59
C THR A 28 5.92 11.49 -10.74
N LYS A 29 5.65 12.08 -11.90
CA LYS A 29 5.22 11.37 -13.11
C LYS A 29 6.25 10.33 -13.55
N ALA A 30 7.52 10.70 -13.61
CA ALA A 30 8.59 9.80 -14.05
C ALA A 30 8.74 8.60 -13.10
N ALA A 31 8.64 8.79 -11.78
CA ALA A 31 8.66 7.72 -10.80
C ALA A 31 7.45 6.78 -10.95
N ILE A 32 6.25 7.33 -11.13
CA ILE A 32 5.02 6.55 -11.38
C ILE A 32 5.16 5.72 -12.66
N GLU A 33 5.65 6.29 -13.74
CA GLU A 33 5.87 5.57 -15.01
C GLU A 33 6.90 4.46 -14.86
N SER A 34 8.01 4.73 -14.17
CA SER A 34 9.07 3.74 -13.90
C SER A 34 8.57 2.58 -13.04
N SER A 35 7.72 2.87 -12.05
CA SER A 35 7.12 1.87 -11.16
C SER A 35 6.10 0.95 -11.86
N SER A 36 5.55 1.39 -13.00
CA SER A 36 4.41 0.75 -13.69
C SER A 36 3.19 0.56 -12.78
N CYS A 37 3.02 1.35 -11.72
CA CYS A 37 1.82 1.28 -10.89
C CYS A 37 0.60 1.77 -11.67
N GLU A 38 -0.56 1.19 -11.36
CA GLU A 38 -1.84 1.52 -11.99
C GLU A 38 -2.76 2.27 -11.02
N ILE A 39 -2.47 2.19 -9.71
CA ILE A 39 -3.17 2.93 -8.65
C ILE A 39 -2.22 3.95 -8.05
N VAL A 40 -2.67 5.19 -7.97
CA VAL A 40 -1.88 6.32 -7.45
C VAL A 40 -2.65 7.03 -6.36
N THR A 41 -2.06 7.19 -5.16
CA THR A 41 -2.74 7.89 -4.07
C THR A 41 -2.51 9.38 -4.12
N VAL A 42 -3.58 10.14 -3.81
CA VAL A 42 -3.57 11.60 -3.80
C VAL A 42 -4.21 12.12 -2.52
N ALA A 43 -3.47 12.95 -1.79
CA ALA A 43 -4.00 13.60 -0.59
C ALA A 43 -4.92 14.77 -0.97
N ILE A 44 -6.24 14.59 -0.78
CA ILE A 44 -7.26 15.59 -1.17
C ILE A 44 -7.01 16.95 -0.54
N ARG A 45 -6.59 17.00 0.71
CA ARG A 45 -6.27 18.27 1.41
C ARG A 45 -5.14 19.08 0.77
N ARG A 46 -4.35 18.46 -0.10
CA ARG A 46 -3.20 19.09 -0.78
C ARG A 46 -3.46 19.36 -2.26
N MET A 47 -4.63 19.00 -2.76
CA MET A 47 -5.00 19.30 -4.15
C MET A 47 -5.42 20.77 -4.28
N ASN A 48 -4.96 21.41 -5.36
CA ASN A 48 -5.52 22.69 -5.80
C ASN A 48 -6.87 22.42 -6.46
N ILE A 49 -7.97 22.60 -5.70
CA ILE A 49 -9.34 22.36 -6.17
C ILE A 49 -9.88 23.59 -6.92
N GLY A 50 -9.09 24.17 -7.83
CA GLY A 50 -9.50 25.35 -8.60
C GLY A 50 -9.43 26.67 -7.80
N GLN A 51 -8.82 26.66 -6.62
CA GLN A 51 -8.63 27.84 -5.78
C GLN A 51 -7.65 28.85 -6.42
N ASN A 52 -6.73 28.36 -7.23
CA ASN A 52 -5.83 29.21 -8.02
C ASN A 52 -5.64 28.62 -9.43
N LYS A 53 -6.18 29.26 -10.44
CA LYS A 53 -6.12 28.81 -11.84
C LYS A 53 -4.71 28.88 -12.47
N GLU A 54 -3.78 29.59 -11.81
CA GLU A 54 -2.40 29.71 -12.27
C GLU A 54 -1.48 28.61 -11.75
N VAL A 55 -1.96 27.79 -10.79
CA VAL A 55 -1.17 26.69 -10.23
C VAL A 55 -1.52 25.39 -10.93
N HIS A 56 -0.53 24.75 -11.55
CA HIS A 56 -0.68 23.42 -12.16
C HIS A 56 -1.30 22.41 -11.18
N ASN A 57 -2.25 21.64 -11.68
CA ASN A 57 -2.86 20.57 -10.91
C ASN A 57 -2.06 19.27 -11.12
N LEU A 58 -1.88 18.49 -10.06
CA LEU A 58 -1.27 17.16 -10.12
C LEU A 58 -1.96 16.25 -11.16
N LEU A 59 -3.27 16.34 -11.32
CA LEU A 59 -4.06 15.54 -12.25
C LEU A 59 -3.79 15.88 -13.73
N ASP A 60 -3.14 17.03 -14.03
CA ASP A 60 -2.67 17.36 -15.37
C ASP A 60 -1.47 16.50 -15.78
N TYR A 61 -0.70 16.03 -14.79
CA TYR A 61 0.47 15.15 -14.97
C TYR A 61 0.12 13.66 -14.79
N ILE A 62 -0.86 13.35 -13.94
CA ILE A 62 -1.30 12.00 -13.60
C ILE A 62 -2.77 11.86 -13.95
N SER A 63 -3.02 11.54 -15.23
CA SER A 63 -4.38 11.52 -15.77
C SER A 63 -5.25 10.41 -15.17
N PRO A 64 -6.47 10.72 -14.67
CA PRO A 64 -7.45 9.72 -14.22
C PRO A 64 -7.88 8.74 -15.34
N LYS A 65 -7.65 9.09 -16.61
CA LYS A 65 -7.91 8.18 -17.74
C LYS A 65 -6.91 7.04 -17.84
N LYS A 66 -5.70 7.25 -17.30
CA LYS A 66 -4.60 6.26 -17.34
C LYS A 66 -4.45 5.53 -16.02
N TYR A 67 -4.66 6.21 -14.91
CA TYR A 67 -4.44 5.69 -13.57
C TYR A 67 -5.74 5.68 -12.76
N THR A 68 -5.91 4.69 -11.90
CA THR A 68 -6.91 4.76 -10.85
C THR A 68 -6.40 5.72 -9.77
N ILE A 69 -7.08 6.85 -9.63
CA ILE A 69 -6.78 7.81 -8.57
C ILE A 69 -7.43 7.33 -7.29
N LEU A 70 -6.62 7.11 -6.26
CA LEU A 70 -7.04 6.70 -4.93
C LEU A 70 -6.91 7.90 -3.98
N PRO A 71 -7.98 8.67 -3.77
CA PRO A 71 -7.94 9.80 -2.84
C PRO A 71 -7.76 9.29 -1.41
N ASN A 72 -6.94 9.99 -0.62
CA ASN A 72 -6.73 9.65 0.77
C ASN A 72 -7.08 10.79 1.73
N THR A 73 -7.36 10.41 2.97
CA THR A 73 -7.71 11.32 4.06
C THR A 73 -6.53 11.70 4.95
N ALA A 74 -5.32 11.70 4.39
CA ALA A 74 -4.10 12.04 5.11
C ALA A 74 -4.22 13.37 5.86
N GLY A 75 -3.87 13.36 7.15
CA GLY A 75 -3.96 14.51 8.04
C GLY A 75 -5.35 14.71 8.65
N CYS A 76 -6.25 13.74 8.58
CA CYS A 76 -7.48 13.71 9.38
C CYS A 76 -7.21 13.05 10.75
N TYR A 77 -7.80 13.59 11.80
CA TYR A 77 -7.65 13.12 13.18
C TYR A 77 -8.98 12.68 13.80
N THR A 78 -10.08 12.88 13.10
CA THR A 78 -11.42 12.47 13.52
C THR A 78 -12.15 11.75 12.39
N ALA A 79 -13.08 10.86 12.74
CA ALA A 79 -13.96 10.17 11.79
C ALA A 79 -14.77 11.19 10.96
N LYS A 80 -15.28 12.25 11.60
CA LYS A 80 -16.05 13.30 10.95
C LYS A 80 -15.27 13.99 9.82
N ASP A 81 -14.00 14.36 10.10
CA ASP A 81 -13.15 15.03 9.10
C ASP A 81 -12.78 14.08 7.96
N ALA A 82 -12.52 12.80 8.27
CA ALA A 82 -12.20 11.80 7.27
C ALA A 82 -13.39 11.55 6.34
N VAL A 83 -14.59 11.34 6.88
CA VAL A 83 -15.82 11.16 6.10
C VAL A 83 -16.08 12.35 5.19
N ARG A 84 -16.01 13.57 5.73
CA ARG A 84 -16.18 14.79 4.93
C ARG A 84 -15.14 14.89 3.81
N THR A 85 -13.88 14.51 4.08
CA THR A 85 -12.80 14.53 3.07
C THR A 85 -13.10 13.52 1.96
N CYS A 86 -13.62 12.33 2.28
CA CYS A 86 -14.04 11.34 1.28
C CYS A 86 -15.23 11.82 0.44
N GLU A 87 -16.21 12.50 1.04
CA GLU A 87 -17.35 13.09 0.31
C GLU A 87 -16.87 14.15 -0.70
N ILE A 88 -15.96 15.04 -0.29
CA ILE A 88 -15.35 16.01 -1.20
C ILE A 88 -14.56 15.31 -2.32
N ALA A 89 -13.81 14.25 -1.99
CA ALA A 89 -13.09 13.46 -2.98
C ALA A 89 -14.01 12.83 -4.03
N CYS A 90 -15.15 12.29 -3.59
CA CYS A 90 -16.16 11.71 -4.46
C CYS A 90 -16.71 12.76 -5.45
N GLU A 91 -17.04 13.95 -4.98
CA GLU A 91 -17.49 15.05 -5.85
C GLU A 91 -16.43 15.45 -6.88
N LEU A 92 -15.16 15.56 -6.46
CA LEU A 92 -14.04 15.94 -7.32
C LEU A 92 -13.65 14.91 -8.37
N LEU A 93 -13.91 13.64 -8.09
CA LEU A 93 -13.58 12.50 -8.95
C LEU A 93 -14.82 11.89 -9.62
N GLU A 94 -15.77 12.76 -10.00
CA GLU A 94 -16.95 12.41 -10.82
C GLU A 94 -17.78 11.25 -10.23
N GLY A 95 -17.88 11.18 -8.91
CA GLY A 95 -18.67 10.17 -8.20
C GLY A 95 -17.92 8.90 -7.84
N SER A 96 -16.62 8.82 -8.06
CA SER A 96 -15.80 7.70 -7.62
C SER A 96 -15.88 7.52 -6.11
N LYS A 97 -16.19 6.30 -5.67
CA LYS A 97 -16.36 5.96 -4.25
C LYS A 97 -15.19 5.14 -3.67
N LEU A 98 -14.18 4.82 -4.46
CA LEU A 98 -12.96 4.18 -3.96
C LEU A 98 -12.12 5.22 -3.22
N VAL A 99 -11.80 4.95 -1.95
CA VAL A 99 -11.06 5.88 -1.08
C VAL A 99 -10.06 5.13 -0.20
N LYS A 100 -8.95 5.79 0.12
CA LYS A 100 -8.03 5.33 1.17
C LYS A 100 -8.33 6.10 2.45
N LEU A 101 -8.86 5.38 3.43
CA LEU A 101 -9.16 5.95 4.75
C LEU A 101 -7.93 5.91 5.64
N GLU A 102 -7.59 7.07 6.19
CA GLU A 102 -6.52 7.27 7.14
C GLU A 102 -7.00 8.24 8.23
N VAL A 103 -7.10 7.78 9.48
CA VAL A 103 -7.41 8.62 10.64
C VAL A 103 -6.27 8.48 11.64
N LEU A 104 -5.57 9.57 11.92
CA LEU A 104 -4.36 9.57 12.72
C LEU A 104 -4.64 9.85 14.19
N SER A 105 -3.84 9.26 15.09
CA SER A 105 -3.92 9.51 16.53
C SER A 105 -3.17 10.79 16.94
N GLN A 106 -1.98 11.01 16.37
CA GLN A 106 -1.08 12.08 16.73
C GLN A 106 -0.24 12.53 15.54
N SER A 107 0.07 13.82 15.49
CA SER A 107 0.91 14.40 14.43
C SER A 107 2.38 13.94 14.46
N LYS A 108 2.88 13.51 15.63
CA LYS A 108 4.29 13.12 15.80
C LYS A 108 4.59 11.73 15.25
N ASN A 109 3.72 10.75 15.50
CA ASN A 109 4.01 9.33 15.19
C ASN A 109 3.20 8.81 14.01
N LEU A 110 2.12 9.50 13.62
CA LEU A 110 1.24 9.16 12.49
C LEU A 110 0.65 7.73 12.58
N TYR A 111 0.52 7.19 13.80
CA TYR A 111 -0.18 5.92 14.00
C TYR A 111 -1.68 6.09 13.80
N PRO A 112 -2.38 5.05 13.32
CA PRO A 112 -3.84 5.10 13.17
C PRO A 112 -4.53 5.28 14.53
N ASN A 113 -5.59 6.08 14.56
CA ASN A 113 -6.54 6.14 15.66
C ASN A 113 -7.62 5.10 15.44
N ILE A 114 -7.46 3.93 16.03
CA ILE A 114 -8.32 2.76 15.76
C ILE A 114 -9.80 3.06 16.05
N ILE A 115 -10.11 3.76 17.14
CA ILE A 115 -11.50 4.09 17.50
C ILE A 115 -12.15 4.95 16.42
N GLU A 116 -11.46 5.99 15.97
CA GLU A 116 -11.97 6.88 14.93
C GLU A 116 -11.94 6.22 13.54
N THR A 117 -10.97 5.32 13.28
CA THR A 117 -10.88 4.55 12.04
C THR A 117 -12.08 3.60 11.90
N LEU A 118 -12.44 2.83 12.93
CA LEU A 118 -13.61 1.95 12.93
C LEU A 118 -14.90 2.73 12.68
N LYS A 119 -15.11 3.86 13.40
CA LYS A 119 -16.28 4.74 13.20
C LYS A 119 -16.34 5.30 11.77
N ALA A 120 -15.21 5.76 11.23
CA ALA A 120 -15.17 6.32 9.89
C ALA A 120 -15.44 5.24 8.83
N SER A 121 -14.89 4.04 9.01
CA SER A 121 -15.12 2.88 8.13
C SER A 121 -16.60 2.54 8.05
N GLU A 122 -17.27 2.37 9.20
CA GLU A 122 -18.71 2.08 9.26
C GLU A 122 -19.53 3.15 8.55
N LEU A 123 -19.26 4.43 8.83
CA LEU A 123 -19.97 5.54 8.20
C LEU A 123 -19.79 5.58 6.68
N LEU A 124 -18.57 5.33 6.20
CA LEU A 124 -18.25 5.35 4.77
C LEU A 124 -18.85 4.14 4.04
N VAL A 125 -18.72 2.94 4.60
CA VAL A 125 -19.31 1.72 4.02
C VAL A 125 -20.83 1.85 3.92
N ASN A 126 -21.50 2.35 4.98
CA ASN A 126 -22.94 2.62 4.98
C ASN A 126 -23.37 3.66 3.92
N LYS A 127 -22.47 4.56 3.51
CA LYS A 127 -22.66 5.51 2.40
C LYS A 127 -22.29 4.92 1.03
N GLY A 128 -21.92 3.65 0.98
CA GLY A 128 -21.55 2.91 -0.24
C GLY A 128 -20.17 3.23 -0.76
N PHE A 129 -19.25 3.76 0.06
CA PHE A 129 -17.85 3.89 -0.30
C PHE A 129 -17.15 2.53 -0.29
N LYS A 130 -16.18 2.38 -1.17
CA LYS A 130 -15.23 1.27 -1.23
C LYS A 130 -13.96 1.68 -0.47
N VAL A 131 -13.85 1.20 0.75
CA VAL A 131 -12.85 1.69 1.71
C VAL A 131 -11.63 0.79 1.72
N MET A 132 -10.49 1.32 1.31
CA MET A 132 -9.17 0.77 1.58
C MET A 132 -8.65 1.44 2.86
N VAL A 133 -8.50 0.68 3.96
CA VAL A 133 -8.32 1.27 5.28
C VAL A 133 -6.93 1.06 5.85
N TYR A 134 -6.22 2.18 6.12
CA TYR A 134 -4.96 2.18 6.87
C TYR A 134 -5.20 1.88 8.34
N THR A 135 -4.49 0.88 8.88
CA THR A 135 -4.67 0.41 10.25
C THR A 135 -3.34 -0.08 10.87
N THR A 136 -3.40 -0.48 12.14
CA THR A 136 -2.29 -1.17 12.81
C THR A 136 -2.13 -2.59 12.27
N ASP A 137 -1.03 -3.23 12.65
CA ASP A 137 -0.75 -4.65 12.41
C ASP A 137 -1.45 -5.59 13.44
N ASP A 138 -2.54 -5.15 14.04
CA ASP A 138 -3.36 -5.96 14.96
C ASP A 138 -4.34 -6.85 14.17
N PRO A 139 -4.23 -8.19 14.23
CA PRO A 139 -5.11 -9.11 13.52
C PRO A 139 -6.59 -8.99 13.91
N ILE A 140 -6.88 -8.64 15.16
CA ILE A 140 -8.26 -8.47 15.65
C ILE A 140 -8.90 -7.25 14.98
N ILE A 141 -8.19 -6.13 14.96
CA ILE A 141 -8.66 -4.89 14.31
C ILE A 141 -8.79 -5.07 12.80
N ALA A 142 -7.85 -5.77 12.17
CA ALA A 142 -7.93 -6.11 10.74
C ALA A 142 -9.22 -6.87 10.42
N LYS A 143 -9.58 -7.87 11.25
CA LYS A 143 -10.81 -8.65 11.09
C LYS A 143 -12.08 -7.84 11.34
N GLU A 144 -12.08 -6.94 12.32
CA GLU A 144 -13.21 -6.04 12.57
C GLU A 144 -13.46 -5.09 11.38
N LEU A 145 -12.41 -4.55 10.79
CA LEU A 145 -12.51 -3.70 9.60
C LEU A 145 -13.04 -4.47 8.37
N GLU A 146 -12.64 -5.73 8.22
CA GLU A 146 -13.20 -6.63 7.20
C GLU A 146 -14.70 -6.88 7.44
N ASN A 147 -15.10 -7.18 8.70
CA ASN A 147 -16.49 -7.40 9.09
C ASN A 147 -17.37 -6.17 8.87
N ILE A 148 -16.85 -4.96 9.03
CA ILE A 148 -17.52 -3.70 8.68
C ILE A 148 -17.82 -3.63 7.17
N GLY A 149 -17.03 -4.32 6.34
CA GLY A 149 -17.17 -4.33 4.88
C GLY A 149 -16.17 -3.44 4.16
N CYS A 150 -14.99 -3.22 4.75
CA CYS A 150 -13.89 -2.56 4.04
C CYS A 150 -13.43 -3.40 2.85
N GLU A 151 -13.15 -2.74 1.73
CA GLU A 151 -12.74 -3.37 0.47
C GLU A 151 -11.33 -3.95 0.52
N CYS A 152 -10.46 -3.35 1.32
CA CYS A 152 -9.06 -3.75 1.49
C CYS A 152 -8.55 -3.31 2.85
N ILE A 153 -7.79 -4.17 3.52
CA ILE A 153 -7.13 -3.85 4.78
C ILE A 153 -5.67 -3.49 4.51
N MET A 154 -5.24 -2.38 5.10
CA MET A 154 -3.90 -1.84 4.84
C MET A 154 -3.11 -1.71 6.17
N PRO A 155 -2.59 -2.83 6.70
CA PRO A 155 -1.80 -2.79 7.92
C PRO A 155 -0.47 -2.06 7.71
N LEU A 156 -0.01 -1.35 8.72
CA LEU A 156 1.33 -0.77 8.71
C LEU A 156 2.41 -1.84 8.88
N GLY A 157 3.51 -1.72 8.15
CA GLY A 157 4.75 -2.44 8.46
C GLY A 157 5.50 -1.80 9.63
N SER A 158 5.52 -0.46 9.64
CA SER A 158 6.02 0.39 10.71
C SER A 158 5.49 1.82 10.51
N ALA A 159 5.86 2.77 11.37
CA ALA A 159 5.35 4.13 11.32
C ALA A 159 5.54 4.80 9.95
N ILE A 160 4.58 5.62 9.52
CA ILE A 160 4.64 6.35 8.24
C ILE A 160 5.97 7.10 8.11
N GLY A 161 6.70 6.85 7.03
CA GLY A 161 7.94 7.55 6.71
C GLY A 161 9.15 7.15 7.57
N SER A 162 9.04 6.11 8.39
CA SER A 162 10.14 5.62 9.24
C SER A 162 11.22 4.87 8.46
N GLY A 163 10.85 4.16 7.39
CA GLY A 163 11.77 3.31 6.63
C GLY A 163 12.28 2.10 7.41
N LEU A 164 11.58 1.69 8.49
CA LEU A 164 11.99 0.58 9.36
C LEU A 164 11.55 -0.80 8.83
N GLY A 165 10.84 -0.85 7.71
CA GLY A 165 10.34 -2.09 7.10
C GLY A 165 9.17 -2.71 7.84
N ILE A 166 9.07 -4.03 7.78
CA ILE A 166 8.03 -4.83 8.43
C ILE A 166 8.56 -5.27 9.79
N ILE A 167 8.13 -4.60 10.86
CA ILE A 167 8.64 -4.90 12.21
C ILE A 167 8.05 -6.20 12.77
N ASN A 168 6.78 -6.47 12.48
CA ASN A 168 6.07 -7.63 13.02
C ASN A 168 5.54 -8.51 11.89
N GLU A 169 6.42 -9.29 11.32
CA GLU A 169 6.08 -10.24 10.24
C GLU A 169 5.04 -11.28 10.68
N PHE A 170 5.04 -11.66 11.97
CA PHE A 170 4.09 -12.63 12.49
C PHE A 170 2.66 -12.11 12.38
N ASN A 171 2.39 -10.90 12.86
CA ASN A 171 1.05 -10.31 12.79
C ASN A 171 0.60 -10.09 11.35
N ILE A 172 1.50 -9.63 10.46
CA ILE A 172 1.15 -9.47 9.04
C ILE A 172 0.73 -10.81 8.43
N ARG A 173 1.44 -11.90 8.75
CA ARG A 173 1.08 -13.25 8.28
C ARG A 173 -0.27 -13.69 8.86
N GLU A 174 -0.50 -13.50 10.15
CA GLU A 174 -1.80 -13.80 10.79
C GLU A 174 -2.96 -13.04 10.11
N ILE A 175 -2.75 -11.78 9.74
CA ILE A 175 -3.75 -11.00 9.01
C ILE A 175 -4.00 -11.63 7.63
N VAL A 176 -2.94 -11.93 6.88
CA VAL A 176 -3.04 -12.52 5.53
C VAL A 176 -3.76 -13.86 5.56
N ASP A 177 -3.35 -14.75 6.48
CA ASP A 177 -3.88 -16.12 6.57
C ASP A 177 -5.38 -16.16 6.95
N ASN A 178 -5.90 -15.12 7.61
CA ASN A 178 -7.28 -15.04 8.08
C ASN A 178 -8.16 -14.04 7.29
N ALA A 179 -7.61 -13.36 6.30
CA ALA A 179 -8.34 -12.38 5.50
C ALA A 179 -9.12 -13.01 4.36
N SER A 180 -10.27 -12.42 4.04
CA SER A 180 -11.08 -12.71 2.85
C SER A 180 -11.09 -11.54 1.85
N VAL A 181 -10.40 -10.46 2.19
CA VAL A 181 -10.23 -9.26 1.36
C VAL A 181 -8.74 -9.01 1.12
N PRO A 182 -8.35 -8.25 0.09
CA PRO A 182 -6.95 -7.95 -0.18
C PRO A 182 -6.23 -7.29 1.01
N ILE A 183 -5.02 -7.74 1.28
CA ILE A 183 -4.12 -7.17 2.29
C ILE A 183 -2.97 -6.44 1.59
N ILE A 184 -2.86 -5.15 1.83
CA ILE A 184 -1.84 -4.31 1.23
C ILE A 184 -1.04 -3.63 2.35
N VAL A 185 0.24 -3.97 2.49
CA VAL A 185 1.10 -3.27 3.46
C VAL A 185 1.20 -1.78 3.10
N ASP A 186 0.91 -0.92 4.09
CA ASP A 186 0.96 0.53 3.94
C ASP A 186 1.81 1.13 5.05
N ALA A 187 2.76 1.97 4.67
CA ALA A 187 3.72 2.60 5.56
C ALA A 187 4.89 1.69 6.04
N GLY A 188 5.97 2.36 6.38
CA GLY A 188 7.15 1.74 6.96
C GLY A 188 8.17 1.19 5.96
N VAL A 189 7.75 0.82 4.76
CA VAL A 189 8.66 0.34 3.71
C VAL A 189 9.73 1.41 3.41
N GLY A 190 10.99 1.04 3.51
CA GLY A 190 12.14 1.92 3.30
C GLY A 190 12.97 1.56 2.06
N THR A 191 12.97 0.28 1.65
CA THR A 191 13.75 -0.20 0.51
C THR A 191 13.12 -1.42 -0.14
N ALA A 192 13.71 -1.89 -1.24
CA ALA A 192 13.25 -3.01 -2.05
C ALA A 192 13.09 -4.32 -1.25
N SER A 193 13.99 -4.62 -0.32
CA SER A 193 13.90 -5.83 0.51
C SER A 193 12.63 -5.83 1.37
N ASP A 194 12.22 -4.69 1.93
CA ASP A 194 11.02 -4.62 2.75
C ASP A 194 9.75 -4.91 1.93
N ALA A 195 9.70 -4.38 0.69
CA ALA A 195 8.62 -4.65 -0.24
C ALA A 195 8.58 -6.13 -0.66
N CYS A 196 9.74 -6.76 -0.87
CA CYS A 196 9.87 -8.18 -1.16
C CYS A 196 9.35 -9.03 0.02
N ILE A 197 9.76 -8.70 1.25
CA ILE A 197 9.31 -9.38 2.48
C ILE A 197 7.79 -9.32 2.61
N ALA A 198 7.17 -8.15 2.43
CA ALA A 198 5.72 -8.02 2.46
C ALA A 198 5.02 -8.98 1.50
N MET A 199 5.54 -9.10 0.28
CA MET A 199 5.00 -10.00 -0.73
C MET A 199 5.25 -11.47 -0.41
N GLU A 200 6.42 -11.82 0.15
CA GLU A 200 6.74 -13.19 0.61
C GLU A 200 5.90 -13.62 1.81
N LEU A 201 5.40 -12.68 2.62
CA LEU A 201 4.43 -12.95 3.69
C LEU A 201 3.03 -13.26 3.16
N GLY A 202 2.78 -13.05 1.86
CA GLY A 202 1.52 -13.34 1.20
C GLY A 202 0.62 -12.12 0.98
N CYS A 203 1.07 -10.92 1.31
CA CYS A 203 0.30 -9.71 1.04
C CYS A 203 -0.03 -9.58 -0.46
N ASP A 204 -1.17 -8.96 -0.76
CA ASP A 204 -1.63 -8.77 -2.14
C ASP A 204 -0.96 -7.61 -2.85
N GLY A 205 -0.41 -6.68 -2.09
CA GLY A 205 0.31 -5.53 -2.62
C GLY A 205 1.03 -4.72 -1.56
N VAL A 206 1.69 -3.67 -2.01
CA VAL A 206 2.37 -2.71 -1.12
C VAL A 206 2.07 -1.30 -1.60
N LEU A 207 1.66 -0.43 -0.66
CA LEU A 207 1.58 1.00 -0.89
C LEU A 207 2.81 1.67 -0.28
N MET A 208 3.45 2.55 -1.03
CA MET A 208 4.57 3.34 -0.55
C MET A 208 4.59 4.73 -1.15
N ASN A 209 5.27 5.64 -0.49
CA ASN A 209 5.53 6.99 -1.00
C ASN A 209 6.93 7.46 -0.63
N THR A 210 7.20 7.64 0.66
CA THR A 210 8.42 8.27 1.19
C THR A 210 9.69 7.52 0.77
N ALA A 211 9.66 6.20 0.74
CA ALA A 211 10.80 5.37 0.34
C ALA A 211 11.26 5.64 -1.10
N VAL A 212 10.33 5.97 -1.97
CA VAL A 212 10.62 6.34 -3.37
C VAL A 212 10.94 7.82 -3.47
N ALA A 213 10.05 8.68 -2.98
CA ALA A 213 10.17 10.13 -3.16
C ALA A 213 11.39 10.77 -2.50
N LEU A 214 11.91 10.19 -1.41
CA LEU A 214 13.10 10.68 -0.71
C LEU A 214 14.36 9.85 -0.99
N ALA A 215 14.32 8.91 -1.93
CA ALA A 215 15.51 8.24 -2.43
C ALA A 215 16.44 9.24 -3.14
N LYS A 216 17.73 8.95 -3.20
CA LYS A 216 18.69 9.77 -3.98
C LYS A 216 18.34 9.82 -5.46
N ASP A 217 17.75 8.76 -5.98
CA ASP A 217 17.18 8.63 -7.32
C ASP A 217 15.79 7.98 -7.21
N PRO A 218 14.72 8.80 -7.18
CA PRO A 218 13.35 8.30 -7.06
C PRO A 218 12.92 7.40 -8.22
N ILE A 219 13.41 7.67 -9.42
CA ILE A 219 13.02 6.91 -10.61
C ILE A 219 13.63 5.50 -10.56
N LEU A 220 14.91 5.42 -10.21
CA LEU A 220 15.61 4.14 -10.01
C LEU A 220 14.99 3.35 -8.86
N MET A 221 14.65 4.00 -7.74
CA MET A 221 14.02 3.36 -6.60
C MET A 221 12.61 2.84 -6.96
N ALA A 222 11.82 3.59 -7.71
CA ALA A 222 10.51 3.15 -8.19
C ALA A 222 10.60 1.84 -9.00
N ASN A 223 11.58 1.74 -9.89
CA ASN A 223 11.85 0.52 -10.64
C ASN A 223 12.34 -0.64 -9.75
N ALA A 224 13.20 -0.36 -8.77
CA ALA A 224 13.66 -1.35 -7.80
C ALA A 224 12.50 -1.93 -7.00
N MET A 225 11.58 -1.09 -6.52
CA MET A 225 10.37 -1.49 -5.78
C MET A 225 9.45 -2.37 -6.63
N LYS A 226 9.20 -1.99 -7.89
CA LYS A 226 8.45 -2.81 -8.85
C LYS A 226 9.02 -4.24 -8.96
N ASN A 227 10.34 -4.34 -9.15
CA ASN A 227 11.02 -5.63 -9.30
C ASN A 227 10.97 -6.44 -8.02
N ALA A 228 11.13 -5.81 -6.85
CA ALA A 228 11.05 -6.45 -5.55
C ALA A 228 9.67 -7.03 -5.26
N ILE A 229 8.62 -6.28 -5.54
CA ILE A 229 7.23 -6.74 -5.39
C ILE A 229 6.95 -7.94 -6.29
N LYS A 230 7.41 -7.88 -7.54
CA LYS A 230 7.28 -9.01 -8.46
C LYS A 230 8.03 -10.24 -7.94
N ALA A 231 9.29 -10.08 -7.53
CA ALA A 231 10.12 -11.19 -7.04
C ALA A 231 9.53 -11.82 -5.77
N GLY A 232 9.08 -11.01 -4.81
CA GLY A 232 8.45 -11.50 -3.58
C GLY A 232 7.16 -12.26 -3.85
N ARG A 233 6.30 -11.77 -4.78
CA ARG A 233 5.08 -12.50 -5.16
C ARG A 233 5.39 -13.82 -5.87
N ASP A 234 6.34 -13.82 -6.79
CA ASP A 234 6.77 -15.03 -7.47
C ASP A 234 7.33 -16.06 -6.47
N ALA A 235 8.13 -15.62 -5.48
CA ALA A 235 8.67 -16.47 -4.42
C ALA A 235 7.57 -17.04 -3.50
N TYR A 236 6.58 -16.23 -3.12
CA TYR A 236 5.42 -16.68 -2.35
C TYR A 236 4.64 -17.76 -3.07
N LEU A 237 4.32 -17.56 -4.37
CA LEU A 237 3.58 -18.52 -5.18
C LEU A 237 4.38 -19.78 -5.47
N ALA A 238 5.70 -19.68 -5.62
CA ALA A 238 6.58 -20.84 -5.81
C ALA A 238 6.67 -21.73 -4.57
N GLY A 239 6.44 -21.16 -3.40
CA GLY A 239 6.60 -21.83 -2.12
C GLY A 239 8.06 -21.88 -1.65
N ARG A 240 8.27 -21.56 -0.39
CA ARG A 240 9.58 -21.60 0.24
C ARG A 240 9.94 -23.03 0.66
N ILE A 241 11.21 -23.42 0.55
CA ILE A 241 11.69 -24.65 1.19
C ILE A 241 11.57 -24.56 2.72
N GLU A 242 11.41 -25.70 3.39
CA GLU A 242 11.38 -25.75 4.85
C GLU A 242 12.67 -25.22 5.48
N LYS A 243 12.52 -24.49 6.58
CA LYS A 243 13.66 -24.04 7.39
C LYS A 243 14.17 -25.21 8.21
N ASN A 244 15.40 -25.65 7.98
CA ASN A 244 16.08 -26.66 8.76
C ASN A 244 17.21 -26.05 9.59
N GLN A 245 17.39 -26.54 10.82
CA GLN A 245 18.48 -26.09 11.69
C GLN A 245 19.84 -26.65 11.23
N CYS A 246 19.84 -27.79 10.51
CA CYS A 246 21.05 -28.42 10.01
C CYS A 246 21.11 -28.30 8.49
N GLY A 247 22.30 -28.13 7.95
CA GLY A 247 22.54 -28.18 6.52
C GLY A 247 22.27 -29.55 5.94
N SER A 248 21.81 -29.60 4.69
CA SER A 248 21.71 -30.83 3.89
C SER A 248 22.54 -30.68 2.63
N ALA A 249 23.18 -31.78 2.19
CA ALA A 249 23.99 -31.73 0.97
C ALA A 249 23.10 -31.42 -0.26
N SER A 250 23.54 -30.45 -1.07
CA SER A 250 22.87 -30.08 -2.32
C SER A 250 23.15 -31.04 -3.48
N SER A 251 24.25 -31.82 -3.36
CA SER A 251 24.63 -32.82 -4.34
C SER A 251 24.23 -34.22 -3.88
N PRO A 252 23.86 -35.15 -4.80
CA PRO A 252 23.57 -36.54 -4.46
C PRO A 252 24.76 -37.18 -3.71
N SER A 253 24.47 -37.90 -2.62
CA SER A 253 25.48 -38.65 -1.86
C SER A 253 25.85 -39.97 -2.51
N LYS A 254 25.16 -40.39 -3.59
CA LYS A 254 25.45 -41.62 -4.36
C LYS A 254 26.21 -41.25 -5.64
N GLY A 255 27.19 -42.08 -6.00
CA GLY A 255 28.01 -41.90 -7.22
C GLY A 255 29.16 -40.93 -7.05
N LEU A 256 29.63 -40.73 -5.84
CA LEU A 256 30.90 -40.01 -5.60
C LEU A 256 32.06 -40.83 -6.20
N ILE A 257 32.98 -40.13 -6.86
CA ILE A 257 34.28 -40.72 -7.24
C ILE A 257 35.06 -40.88 -5.95
N THR A 258 35.22 -42.11 -5.49
CA THR A 258 36.13 -42.41 -4.37
C THR A 258 37.51 -42.59 -4.96
N ASP A 259 38.49 -41.85 -4.45
CA ASP A 259 39.92 -42.17 -4.68
C ASP A 259 40.19 -43.51 -4.02
N ASP A 260 40.43 -44.59 -4.83
CA ASP A 260 40.91 -45.90 -4.39
C ASP A 260 42.37 -45.80 -3.97
#